data_5fe95d31f43e7c057504583c0853b9a2
#
_entry.id   5fe95d31f43e7c057504583c0853b9a2
#
_cell.length_a   1.000
_cell.length_b   1.000
_cell.length_c   1.000
_cell.angle_alpha   90.00
_cell.angle_beta   90.00
_cell.angle_gamma   90.00
#
_symmetry.space_group_name_H-M   'P 1'
#
loop_
_entity.id
_entity.type
_entity.pdbx_description
1 polymer ?
#
loop_
_entity_poly.entity_id
_entity_poly.type
_entity_poly.pdbx_seq_one_letter_code
_entity_poly.pdbx_strand_id
1 'polypeptide(L)'
;MYDDPLGRKHAAAAWQTAGVVIALACALFAALGYGGASVLQGIAARTADTSSGLDPRLLTRLTRSAPYVSGVALDLAAFVASLVALRTLPLFLVQAAVASSIGVTAVIAAAIGVRLVRRDIVSLTVLGAGLLLLATSAQPEQGTPLTLEVRWGLLASVVVLGAIGAVVARHTVHSSAPALAVLAGLAFTVVAVAARSLAVPTPLWHGLSDPGLWAILALGGLGMLLFATALQRGSVTSTTALMFAVETVVPAGIGLGFLGDTTRPGYAAVAALGFVLTIAGTVALATHDPAREAVKVGDQ
;
A
#
# COMPACT_ATOMS: atom_id res chain seq x y z
N MET A 1 11.90 47.26 22.78
CA MET A 1 11.11 46.21 22.09
C MET A 1 11.43 44.91 22.81
N TYR A 2 10.53 44.46 23.71
CA TYR A 2 10.78 43.32 24.61
C TYR A 2 10.58 42.03 23.82
N ASP A 3 11.67 41.29 23.62
CA ASP A 3 11.65 40.03 22.90
C ASP A 3 11.13 38.95 23.88
N ASP A 4 9.87 38.50 23.71
CA ASP A 4 9.26 37.48 24.58
C ASP A 4 9.68 36.05 24.13
N PRO A 5 10.69 35.43 24.79
CA PRO A 5 11.18 34.13 24.47
C PRO A 5 10.19 33.02 24.85
N LEU A 6 9.23 33.26 25.74
CA LEU A 6 8.21 32.30 26.14
C LEU A 6 7.09 32.23 25.10
N GLY A 7 6.68 33.39 24.58
CA GLY A 7 5.69 33.44 23.51
C GLY A 7 6.16 32.69 22.23
N ARG A 8 7.45 32.81 21.87
CA ARG A 8 8.04 32.08 20.74
C ARG A 8 8.08 30.57 20.96
N LYS A 9 8.37 30.11 22.19
CA LYS A 9 8.36 28.68 22.53
C LYS A 9 6.94 28.10 22.48
N HIS A 10 5.95 28.80 22.96
CA HIS A 10 4.54 28.40 22.91
C HIS A 10 4.02 28.36 21.46
N ALA A 11 4.37 29.36 20.65
CA ALA A 11 4.03 29.36 19.24
C ALA A 11 4.68 28.17 18.49
N ALA A 12 5.98 27.91 18.70
CA ALA A 12 6.68 26.78 18.08
C ALA A 12 6.06 25.44 18.48
N ALA A 13 5.72 25.24 19.75
CA ALA A 13 5.04 24.04 20.23
C ALA A 13 3.65 23.87 19.59
N ALA A 14 2.89 24.95 19.44
CA ALA A 14 1.59 24.93 18.79
C ALA A 14 1.69 24.55 17.31
N TRP A 15 2.68 25.08 16.57
CA TRP A 15 2.93 24.69 15.17
C TRP A 15 3.34 23.23 15.02
N GLN A 16 4.17 22.71 15.92
CA GLN A 16 4.55 21.29 15.92
C GLN A 16 3.33 20.40 16.18
N THR A 17 2.48 20.75 17.14
CA THR A 17 1.26 19.99 17.46
C THR A 17 0.29 20.00 16.28
N ALA A 18 0.08 21.16 15.64
CA ALA A 18 -0.76 21.29 14.46
C ALA A 18 -0.23 20.44 13.29
N GLY A 19 1.09 20.42 13.05
CA GLY A 19 1.73 19.60 12.05
C GLY A 19 1.49 18.10 12.26
N VAL A 20 1.60 17.62 13.50
CA VAL A 20 1.33 16.21 13.84
C VAL A 20 -0.14 15.87 13.67
N VAL A 21 -1.07 16.74 14.06
CA VAL A 21 -2.52 16.51 13.88
C VAL A 21 -2.88 16.42 12.39
N ILE A 22 -2.34 17.33 11.57
CA ILE A 22 -2.55 17.30 10.11
C ILE A 22 -1.99 16.00 9.51
N ALA A 23 -0.79 15.60 9.92
CA ALA A 23 -0.16 14.38 9.42
C ALA A 23 -0.95 13.12 9.83
N LEU A 24 -1.48 13.06 11.05
CA LEU A 24 -2.37 11.96 11.49
C LEU A 24 -3.69 11.95 10.71
N ALA A 25 -4.29 13.12 10.47
CA ALA A 25 -5.48 13.24 9.64
C ALA A 25 -5.22 12.77 8.21
N CYS A 26 -4.07 13.12 7.63
CA CYS A 26 -3.64 12.65 6.31
C CYS A 26 -3.42 11.13 6.29
N ALA A 27 -2.82 10.54 7.31
CA ALA A 27 -2.63 9.10 7.42
C ALA A 27 -3.97 8.35 7.53
N LEU A 28 -4.92 8.88 8.31
CA LEU A 28 -6.28 8.34 8.42
C LEU A 28 -7.03 8.46 7.08
N PHE A 29 -6.95 9.61 6.42
CA PHE A 29 -7.55 9.79 5.10
C PHE A 29 -6.94 8.81 4.07
N ALA A 30 -5.62 8.58 4.12
CA ALA A 30 -4.97 7.60 3.25
C ALA A 30 -5.53 6.19 3.49
N ALA A 31 -5.70 5.77 4.75
CA ALA A 31 -6.28 4.46 5.08
C ALA A 31 -7.72 4.30 4.53
N LEU A 32 -8.57 5.31 4.73
CA LEU A 32 -9.95 5.31 4.21
C LEU A 32 -9.99 5.36 2.69
N GLY A 33 -9.12 6.17 2.09
CA GLY A 33 -9.01 6.36 0.65
C GLY A 33 -8.59 5.09 -0.07
N TYR A 34 -7.51 4.46 0.36
CA TYR A 34 -7.05 3.19 -0.24
C TYR A 34 -8.07 2.07 -0.08
N GLY A 35 -8.73 1.96 1.09
CA GLY A 35 -9.77 0.96 1.31
C GLY A 35 -10.98 1.16 0.39
N GLY A 36 -11.46 2.39 0.27
CA GLY A 36 -12.57 2.74 -0.64
C GLY A 36 -12.19 2.58 -2.12
N ALA A 37 -10.98 3.01 -2.49
CA ALA A 37 -10.45 2.87 -3.85
C ALA A 37 -10.40 1.40 -4.29
N SER A 38 -9.89 0.51 -3.41
CA SER A 38 -9.81 -0.93 -3.68
C SER A 38 -11.18 -1.54 -3.98
N VAL A 39 -12.22 -1.15 -3.25
CA VAL A 39 -13.60 -1.62 -3.52
C VAL A 39 -14.11 -1.10 -4.86
N LEU A 40 -13.95 0.20 -5.15
CA LEU A 40 -14.39 0.82 -6.40
C LEU A 40 -13.68 0.19 -7.61
N GLN A 41 -12.37 0.00 -7.53
CA GLN A 41 -11.57 -0.66 -8.57
C GLN A 41 -11.97 -2.14 -8.72
N GLY A 42 -12.22 -2.83 -7.62
CA GLY A 42 -12.68 -4.21 -7.63
C GLY A 42 -14.05 -4.38 -8.31
N ILE A 43 -15.00 -3.47 -8.07
CA ILE A 43 -16.30 -3.46 -8.77
C ILE A 43 -16.08 -3.28 -10.27
N ALA A 44 -15.27 -2.30 -10.66
CA ALA A 44 -14.98 -2.02 -12.07
C ALA A 44 -14.23 -3.17 -12.76
N ALA A 45 -13.24 -3.76 -12.11
CA ALA A 45 -12.46 -4.86 -12.66
C ALA A 45 -13.29 -6.11 -12.96
N ARG A 46 -14.30 -6.40 -12.12
CA ARG A 46 -15.21 -7.54 -12.30
C ARG A 46 -16.20 -7.36 -13.45
N THR A 47 -16.50 -6.12 -13.84
CA THR A 47 -17.38 -5.83 -14.99
C THR A 47 -16.64 -5.83 -16.33
N ALA A 48 -15.30 -5.86 -16.30
CA ALA A 48 -14.48 -5.91 -17.50
C ALA A 48 -14.24 -7.37 -17.96
N ASP A 49 -14.19 -7.58 -19.28
CA ASP A 49 -13.89 -8.90 -19.86
C ASP A 49 -12.53 -9.42 -19.40
N THR A 50 -12.47 -10.69 -19.01
CA THR A 50 -11.25 -11.34 -18.51
C THR A 50 -10.29 -11.60 -19.66
N SER A 51 -9.09 -11.02 -19.61
CA SER A 51 -8.05 -11.22 -20.63
C SER A 51 -7.07 -12.33 -20.22
N SER A 52 -6.56 -13.08 -21.22
CA SER A 52 -5.57 -14.16 -21.04
C SER A 52 -4.14 -13.63 -21.00
N GLY A 53 -3.82 -12.63 -20.17
CA GLY A 53 -2.48 -12.07 -20.07
C GLY A 53 -2.48 -10.71 -19.37
N LEU A 54 -1.30 -10.07 -19.25
CA LEU A 54 -1.21 -8.65 -18.93
C LEU A 54 -1.55 -7.86 -20.19
N ASP A 55 -2.77 -7.34 -20.26
CA ASP A 55 -3.23 -6.50 -21.37
C ASP A 55 -3.26 -5.03 -20.94
N PRO A 56 -2.34 -4.18 -21.44
CA PRO A 56 -2.36 -2.74 -21.13
C PRO A 56 -3.68 -2.06 -21.57
N ARG A 57 -4.40 -2.66 -22.55
CA ARG A 57 -5.70 -2.16 -22.99
C ARG A 57 -6.77 -2.32 -21.90
N LEU A 58 -6.55 -3.18 -20.90
CA LEU A 58 -7.41 -3.29 -19.74
C LEU A 58 -7.53 -1.92 -19.04
N LEU A 59 -6.41 -1.26 -18.77
CA LEU A 59 -6.43 0.06 -18.13
C LEU A 59 -7.21 1.07 -18.98
N THR A 60 -7.03 1.07 -20.29
CA THR A 60 -7.80 1.96 -21.20
C THR A 60 -9.29 1.64 -21.25
N ARG A 61 -9.70 0.40 -21.05
CA ARG A 61 -11.12 0.05 -20.91
C ARG A 61 -11.66 0.50 -19.57
N LEU A 62 -10.91 0.26 -18.50
CA LEU A 62 -11.28 0.64 -17.14
C LEU A 62 -11.36 2.17 -16.95
N THR A 63 -10.56 2.97 -17.67
CA THR A 63 -10.68 4.45 -17.63
C THR A 63 -12.01 4.99 -18.18
N ARG A 64 -12.81 4.16 -18.84
CA ARG A 64 -14.20 4.49 -19.24
C ARG A 64 -15.22 4.14 -18.17
N SER A 65 -14.84 3.44 -17.12
CA SER A 65 -15.68 3.06 -16.01
C SER A 65 -15.61 4.12 -14.89
N ALA A 66 -16.73 4.76 -14.57
CA ALA A 66 -16.76 5.78 -13.51
C ALA A 66 -16.28 5.23 -12.14
N PRO A 67 -16.66 4.00 -11.70
CA PRO A 67 -16.12 3.43 -10.46
C PRO A 67 -14.60 3.27 -10.49
N TYR A 68 -14.01 2.90 -11.63
CA TYR A 68 -12.56 2.76 -11.73
C TYR A 68 -11.85 4.11 -11.63
N VAL A 69 -12.31 5.08 -12.41
CA VAL A 69 -11.71 6.43 -12.42
C VAL A 69 -11.82 7.09 -11.05
N SER A 70 -12.96 6.97 -10.38
CA SER A 70 -13.12 7.49 -9.02
C SER A 70 -12.26 6.73 -8.01
N GLY A 71 -12.08 5.42 -8.17
CA GLY A 71 -11.17 4.62 -7.35
C GLY A 71 -9.72 5.04 -7.54
N VAL A 72 -9.26 5.23 -8.78
CA VAL A 72 -7.89 5.70 -9.08
C VAL A 72 -7.67 7.13 -8.57
N ALA A 73 -8.65 8.01 -8.72
CA ALA A 73 -8.56 9.38 -8.20
C ALA A 73 -8.45 9.38 -6.66
N LEU A 74 -9.20 8.49 -6.00
CA LEU A 74 -9.16 8.32 -4.55
C LEU A 74 -7.83 7.72 -4.10
N ASP A 75 -7.28 6.74 -4.83
CA ASP A 75 -5.94 6.18 -4.61
C ASP A 75 -4.86 7.27 -4.70
N LEU A 76 -4.91 8.09 -5.74
CA LEU A 76 -3.96 9.18 -5.92
C LEU A 76 -4.06 10.20 -4.78
N ALA A 77 -5.27 10.56 -4.37
CA ALA A 77 -5.49 11.45 -3.24
C ALA A 77 -4.96 10.85 -1.92
N ALA A 78 -5.21 9.55 -1.70
CA ALA A 78 -4.69 8.79 -0.56
C ALA A 78 -3.16 8.73 -0.58
N PHE A 79 -2.56 8.50 -1.75
CA PHE A 79 -1.11 8.52 -1.94
C PHE A 79 -0.50 9.88 -1.58
N VAL A 80 -1.06 10.98 -2.10
CA VAL A 80 -0.59 12.34 -1.76
C VAL A 80 -0.72 12.60 -0.26
N ALA A 81 -1.83 12.19 0.35
CA ALA A 81 -2.02 12.32 1.80
C ALA A 81 -0.98 11.50 2.57
N SER A 82 -0.66 10.28 2.13
CA SER A 82 0.38 9.46 2.76
C SER A 82 1.76 10.11 2.65
N LEU A 83 2.09 10.74 1.52
CA LEU A 83 3.34 11.50 1.36
C LEU A 83 3.43 12.70 2.31
N VAL A 84 2.32 13.42 2.50
CA VAL A 84 2.25 14.52 3.48
C VAL A 84 2.45 13.98 4.90
N ALA A 85 1.80 12.87 5.24
CA ALA A 85 1.96 12.22 6.54
C ALA A 85 3.40 11.77 6.80
N LEU A 86 4.08 11.22 5.79
CA LEU A 86 5.48 10.74 5.87
C LEU A 86 6.50 11.86 6.13
N ARG A 87 6.14 13.13 5.90
CA ARG A 87 7.03 14.25 6.22
C ARG A 87 7.17 14.49 7.72
N THR A 88 6.17 14.11 8.49
CA THR A 88 6.10 14.41 9.94
C THR A 88 6.01 13.15 10.78
N LEU A 89 5.37 12.09 10.26
CA LEU A 89 5.20 10.82 10.97
C LEU A 89 6.24 9.78 10.53
N PRO A 90 6.62 8.87 11.44
CA PRO A 90 7.47 7.74 11.12
C PRO A 90 6.86 6.87 10.01
N LEU A 91 7.72 6.31 9.15
CA LEU A 91 7.31 5.44 8.06
C LEU A 91 6.40 4.30 8.53
N PHE A 92 6.76 3.64 9.61
CA PHE A 92 5.97 2.53 10.19
C PHE A 92 4.55 2.94 10.57
N LEU A 93 4.37 4.14 11.13
CA LEU A 93 3.04 4.60 11.53
C LEU A 93 2.17 4.86 10.30
N VAL A 94 2.74 5.48 9.26
CA VAL A 94 2.03 5.72 8.01
C VAL A 94 1.73 4.40 7.31
N GLN A 95 2.68 3.47 7.25
CA GLN A 95 2.45 2.16 6.65
C GLN A 95 1.43 1.32 7.44
N ALA A 96 1.43 1.40 8.76
CA ALA A 96 0.39 0.77 9.58
C ALA A 96 -1.01 1.37 9.30
N ALA A 97 -1.09 2.70 9.12
CA ALA A 97 -2.33 3.36 8.74
C ALA A 97 -2.77 2.91 7.33
N VAL A 98 -1.88 2.90 6.35
CA VAL A 98 -2.16 2.42 4.98
C VAL A 98 -2.62 0.97 5.00
N ALA A 99 -1.94 0.09 5.73
CA ALA A 99 -2.32 -1.30 5.83
C ALA A 99 -3.67 -1.53 6.54
N SER A 100 -4.09 -0.62 7.44
CA SER A 100 -5.43 -0.66 8.05
C SER A 100 -6.55 -0.45 7.02
N SER A 101 -6.23 0.04 5.80
CA SER A 101 -7.17 0.14 4.69
C SER A 101 -7.80 -1.21 4.30
N ILE A 102 -7.12 -2.32 4.58
CA ILE A 102 -7.68 -3.68 4.42
C ILE A 102 -8.95 -3.83 5.28
N GLY A 103 -8.90 -3.36 6.53
CA GLY A 103 -10.06 -3.33 7.41
C GLY A 103 -11.19 -2.48 6.84
N VAL A 104 -10.85 -1.31 6.30
CA VAL A 104 -11.82 -0.42 5.62
C VAL A 104 -12.43 -1.12 4.42
N THR A 105 -11.62 -1.77 3.55
CA THR A 105 -12.08 -2.57 2.42
C THR A 105 -13.08 -3.65 2.87
N ALA A 106 -12.76 -4.38 3.93
CA ALA A 106 -13.62 -5.43 4.46
C ALA A 106 -14.95 -4.88 5.01
N VAL A 107 -14.91 -3.76 5.74
CA VAL A 107 -16.12 -3.10 6.28
C VAL A 107 -17.02 -2.61 5.14
N ILE A 108 -16.46 -1.96 4.11
CA ILE A 108 -17.22 -1.51 2.94
C ILE A 108 -17.79 -2.71 2.19
N ALA A 109 -16.98 -3.77 1.96
CA ALA A 109 -17.44 -4.99 1.31
C ALA A 109 -18.63 -5.62 2.07
N ALA A 110 -18.57 -5.66 3.40
CA ALA A 110 -19.68 -6.12 4.23
C ALA A 110 -20.92 -5.23 4.10
N ALA A 111 -20.77 -3.91 4.06
CA ALA A 111 -21.87 -2.96 3.88
C ALA A 111 -22.59 -3.09 2.54
N ILE A 112 -21.87 -3.51 1.48
CA ILE A 112 -22.45 -3.80 0.14
C ILE A 112 -22.96 -5.24 -0.01
N GLY A 113 -23.05 -6.01 1.09
CA GLY A 113 -23.69 -7.33 1.13
C GLY A 113 -22.73 -8.53 1.06
N VAL A 114 -21.41 -8.32 1.06
CA VAL A 114 -20.45 -9.42 1.20
C VAL A 114 -20.46 -9.93 2.65
N ARG A 115 -20.84 -11.18 2.87
CA ARG A 115 -20.86 -11.77 4.21
C ARG A 115 -19.45 -12.05 4.69
N LEU A 116 -19.01 -11.34 5.76
CA LEU A 116 -17.79 -11.68 6.48
C LEU A 116 -18.09 -12.88 7.39
N VAL A 117 -17.28 -13.95 7.23
CA VAL A 117 -17.33 -15.10 8.14
C VAL A 117 -16.49 -14.80 9.39
N ARG A 118 -16.77 -15.50 10.48
CA ARG A 118 -16.03 -15.33 11.74
C ARG A 118 -14.51 -15.41 11.56
N ARG A 119 -14.05 -16.23 10.63
CA ARG A 119 -12.62 -16.38 10.30
C ARG A 119 -12.04 -15.09 9.72
N ASP A 120 -12.77 -14.39 8.84
CA ASP A 120 -12.31 -13.12 8.24
C ASP A 120 -12.17 -12.06 9.33
N ILE A 121 -13.13 -11.98 10.26
CA ILE A 121 -13.08 -11.04 11.40
C ILE A 121 -11.86 -11.34 12.29
N VAL A 122 -11.59 -12.61 12.59
CA VAL A 122 -10.42 -13.00 13.37
C VAL A 122 -9.14 -12.63 12.62
N SER A 123 -9.04 -12.92 11.33
CA SER A 123 -7.87 -12.60 10.50
C SER A 123 -7.62 -11.10 10.42
N LEU A 124 -8.68 -10.29 10.26
CA LEU A 124 -8.61 -8.82 10.27
C LEU A 124 -8.16 -8.30 11.65
N THR A 125 -8.64 -8.91 12.73
CA THR A 125 -8.25 -8.52 14.09
C THR A 125 -6.77 -8.84 14.34
N VAL A 126 -6.31 -10.03 13.93
CA VAL A 126 -4.90 -10.44 14.03
C VAL A 126 -4.00 -9.52 13.22
N LEU A 127 -4.41 -9.20 11.97
CA LEU A 127 -3.72 -8.25 11.10
C LEU A 127 -3.63 -6.86 11.75
N GLY A 128 -4.75 -6.33 12.22
CA GLY A 128 -4.82 -5.03 12.89
C GLY A 128 -3.95 -4.97 14.15
N ALA A 129 -3.96 -6.04 14.98
CA ALA A 129 -3.09 -6.14 16.13
C ALA A 129 -1.61 -6.15 15.73
N GLY A 130 -1.24 -6.90 14.70
CA GLY A 130 0.12 -6.92 14.16
C GLY A 130 0.60 -5.54 13.72
N LEU A 131 -0.23 -4.82 12.96
CA LEU A 131 0.06 -3.47 12.50
C LEU A 131 0.19 -2.46 13.64
N LEU A 132 -0.65 -2.57 14.68
CA LEU A 132 -0.58 -1.73 15.88
C LEU A 132 0.74 -1.97 16.64
N LEU A 133 1.16 -3.22 16.78
CA LEU A 133 2.45 -3.56 17.41
C LEU A 133 3.63 -3.00 16.60
N LEU A 134 3.59 -3.09 15.26
CA LEU A 134 4.59 -2.48 14.39
C LEU A 134 4.62 -0.96 14.58
N ALA A 135 3.46 -0.31 14.56
CA ALA A 135 3.35 1.14 14.74
C ALA A 135 3.93 1.60 16.09
N THR A 136 3.66 0.86 17.18
CA THR A 136 4.17 1.22 18.52
C THR A 136 5.68 0.97 18.67
N SER A 137 6.25 0.04 17.89
CA SER A 137 7.68 -0.28 17.91
C SER A 137 8.54 0.64 17.04
N ALA A 138 7.90 1.47 16.22
CA ALA A 138 8.59 2.35 15.29
C ALA A 138 9.36 3.49 15.99
N GLN A 139 10.56 3.78 15.50
CA GLN A 139 11.32 4.97 15.85
C GLN A 139 11.29 5.95 14.67
N PRO A 140 11.01 7.26 14.92
CA PRO A 140 11.06 8.24 13.86
C PRO A 140 12.50 8.45 13.40
N GLU A 141 12.78 8.20 12.12
CA GLU A 141 14.07 8.52 11.52
C GLU A 141 13.86 9.24 10.18
N GLN A 142 14.73 10.21 9.90
CA GLN A 142 14.76 10.87 8.60
C GLN A 142 15.36 9.91 7.58
N GLY A 143 14.65 9.69 6.46
CA GLY A 143 15.12 8.82 5.39
C GLY A 143 16.46 9.28 4.83
N THR A 144 17.44 8.36 4.74
CA THR A 144 18.69 8.63 4.06
C THR A 144 18.46 8.75 2.55
N PRO A 145 19.03 9.78 1.90
CA PRO A 145 18.93 9.91 0.45
C PRO A 145 19.56 8.70 -0.24
N LEU A 146 18.87 8.07 -1.17
CA LEU A 146 19.41 6.98 -1.96
C LEU A 146 20.45 7.50 -2.96
N THR A 147 21.51 6.71 -3.18
CA THR A 147 22.51 7.00 -4.20
C THR A 147 21.90 6.96 -5.61
N LEU A 148 22.51 7.64 -6.57
CA LEU A 148 22.03 7.67 -7.96
C LEU A 148 21.94 6.25 -8.57
N GLU A 149 22.91 5.40 -8.25
CA GLU A 149 22.96 4.00 -8.70
C GLU A 149 21.76 3.20 -8.22
N VAL A 150 21.39 3.36 -6.93
CA VAL A 150 20.19 2.70 -6.37
C VAL A 150 18.93 3.20 -7.05
N ARG A 151 18.81 4.51 -7.34
CA ARG A 151 17.65 5.07 -8.07
C ARG A 151 17.51 4.48 -9.47
N TRP A 152 18.62 4.28 -10.20
CA TRP A 152 18.63 3.58 -11.49
C TRP A 152 18.25 2.11 -11.33
N GLY A 153 18.69 1.45 -10.25
CA GLY A 153 18.30 0.08 -9.93
C GLY A 153 16.78 -0.04 -9.68
N LEU A 154 16.18 0.92 -8.96
CA LEU A 154 14.74 0.98 -8.76
C LEU A 154 14.00 1.13 -10.09
N LEU A 155 14.47 1.99 -11.00
CA LEU A 155 13.87 2.13 -12.32
C LEU A 155 14.01 0.85 -13.15
N ALA A 156 15.17 0.19 -13.13
CA ALA A 156 15.40 -1.07 -13.82
C ALA A 156 14.50 -2.21 -13.32
N SER A 157 14.05 -2.18 -12.07
CA SER A 157 13.13 -3.17 -11.51
C SER A 157 11.77 -3.21 -12.22
N VAL A 158 11.39 -2.15 -12.94
CA VAL A 158 10.19 -2.11 -13.82
C VAL A 158 10.23 -3.26 -14.84
N VAL A 159 11.40 -3.47 -15.47
CA VAL A 159 11.57 -4.51 -16.49
C VAL A 159 11.45 -5.89 -15.86
N VAL A 160 12.09 -6.09 -14.70
CA VAL A 160 12.08 -7.38 -14.00
C VAL A 160 10.67 -7.73 -13.53
N LEU A 161 10.01 -6.83 -12.81
CA LEU A 161 8.65 -7.06 -12.30
C LEU A 161 7.65 -7.19 -13.45
N GLY A 162 7.79 -6.38 -14.51
CA GLY A 162 6.96 -6.47 -15.69
C GLY A 162 7.10 -7.80 -16.43
N ALA A 163 8.33 -8.30 -16.61
CA ALA A 163 8.60 -9.59 -17.24
C ALA A 163 8.01 -10.75 -16.42
N ILE A 164 8.27 -10.78 -15.12
CA ILE A 164 7.71 -11.80 -14.22
C ILE A 164 6.18 -11.73 -14.22
N GLY A 165 5.60 -10.53 -14.13
CA GLY A 165 4.16 -10.33 -14.19
C GLY A 165 3.54 -10.83 -15.49
N ALA A 166 4.19 -10.55 -16.64
CA ALA A 166 3.75 -11.04 -17.95
C ALA A 166 3.78 -12.57 -18.04
N VAL A 167 4.82 -13.22 -17.52
CA VAL A 167 4.92 -14.68 -17.46
C VAL A 167 3.83 -15.26 -16.58
N VAL A 168 3.68 -14.76 -15.34
CA VAL A 168 2.64 -15.22 -14.40
C VAL A 168 1.24 -15.06 -14.99
N ALA A 169 0.98 -13.94 -15.66
CA ALA A 169 -0.32 -13.67 -16.25
C ALA A 169 -0.65 -14.59 -17.43
N ARG A 170 0.34 -15.13 -18.14
CA ARG A 170 0.15 -16.04 -19.27
C ARG A 170 -0.08 -17.50 -18.85
N HIS A 171 0.62 -17.94 -17.81
CA HIS A 171 0.68 -19.38 -17.48
C HIS A 171 -0.55 -19.92 -16.75
N THR A 172 -1.27 -19.12 -15.96
CA THR A 172 -2.39 -19.62 -15.13
C THR A 172 -3.46 -18.55 -14.92
N VAL A 173 -4.58 -18.65 -15.65
CA VAL A 173 -5.63 -17.61 -15.56
C VAL A 173 -6.30 -17.58 -14.18
N HIS A 174 -6.65 -18.75 -13.62
CA HIS A 174 -7.44 -18.81 -12.36
C HIS A 174 -6.60 -18.86 -11.07
N SER A 175 -5.32 -19.27 -11.13
CA SER A 175 -4.46 -19.38 -9.94
C SER A 175 -3.41 -18.26 -9.82
N SER A 176 -3.39 -17.33 -10.78
CA SER A 176 -2.38 -16.26 -10.82
C SER A 176 -2.69 -15.04 -9.95
N ALA A 177 -3.92 -14.88 -9.46
CA ALA A 177 -4.33 -13.72 -8.69
C ALA A 177 -3.43 -13.44 -7.47
N PRO A 178 -3.08 -14.43 -6.61
CA PRO A 178 -2.18 -14.19 -5.48
C PRO A 178 -0.79 -13.74 -5.91
N ALA A 179 -0.22 -14.37 -6.95
CA ALA A 179 1.10 -14.03 -7.44
C ALA A 179 1.13 -12.61 -8.06
N LEU A 180 0.09 -12.23 -8.81
CA LEU A 180 -0.05 -10.88 -9.35
C LEU A 180 -0.25 -9.84 -8.25
N ALA A 181 -0.98 -10.17 -7.17
CA ALA A 181 -1.14 -9.31 -6.01
C ALA A 181 0.19 -9.08 -5.29
N VAL A 182 1.01 -10.13 -5.11
CA VAL A 182 2.36 -10.02 -4.57
C VAL A 182 3.24 -9.11 -5.43
N LEU A 183 3.23 -9.31 -6.76
CA LEU A 183 4.00 -8.48 -7.68
C LEU A 183 3.55 -7.03 -7.68
N ALA A 184 2.24 -6.76 -7.56
CA ALA A 184 1.69 -5.42 -7.40
C ALA A 184 2.20 -4.78 -6.09
N GLY A 185 2.14 -5.51 -4.97
CA GLY A 185 2.68 -5.06 -3.68
C GLY A 185 4.17 -4.77 -3.73
N LEU A 186 4.97 -5.59 -4.45
CA LEU A 186 6.39 -5.32 -4.67
C LEU A 186 6.62 -4.06 -5.51
N ALA A 187 5.81 -3.83 -6.56
CA ALA A 187 5.89 -2.61 -7.35
C ALA A 187 5.59 -1.36 -6.51
N PHE A 188 4.52 -1.39 -5.70
CA PHE A 188 4.20 -0.29 -4.78
C PHE A 188 5.21 -0.14 -3.64
N THR A 189 5.84 -1.23 -3.18
CA THR A 189 6.99 -1.17 -2.26
C THR A 189 8.12 -0.31 -2.85
N VAL A 190 8.49 -0.56 -4.10
CA VAL A 190 9.54 0.22 -4.77
C VAL A 190 9.12 1.68 -4.96
N VAL A 191 7.83 1.93 -5.26
CA VAL A 191 7.26 3.29 -5.28
C VAL A 191 7.43 3.98 -3.94
N ALA A 192 7.10 3.31 -2.82
CA ALA A 192 7.23 3.87 -1.47
C ALA A 192 8.69 4.19 -1.11
N VAL A 193 9.62 3.28 -1.42
CA VAL A 193 11.07 3.48 -1.21
C VAL A 193 11.60 4.64 -2.05
N ALA A 194 11.22 4.71 -3.33
CA ALA A 194 11.60 5.80 -4.22
C ALA A 194 11.03 7.15 -3.74
N ALA A 195 9.75 7.17 -3.34
CA ALA A 195 9.07 8.37 -2.86
C ALA A 195 9.69 8.92 -1.56
N ARG A 196 10.11 8.02 -0.63
CA ARG A 196 10.80 8.42 0.61
C ARG A 196 12.13 9.11 0.35
N SER A 197 12.84 8.72 -0.70
CA SER A 197 14.16 9.23 -1.04
C SER A 197 14.14 10.41 -2.00
N LEU A 198 12.97 10.75 -2.57
CA LEU A 198 12.82 11.81 -3.54
C LEU A 198 12.94 13.17 -2.85
N ALA A 199 14.05 13.86 -3.07
CA ALA A 199 14.17 15.26 -2.71
C ALA A 199 13.35 16.10 -3.70
N VAL A 200 12.46 16.95 -3.19
CA VAL A 200 11.73 17.90 -4.04
C VAL A 200 12.68 19.05 -4.39
N PRO A 201 13.23 19.10 -5.62
CA PRO A 201 14.19 20.13 -5.97
C PRO A 201 13.47 21.47 -6.18
N THR A 202 14.18 22.54 -5.88
CA THR A 202 13.76 23.87 -6.27
C THR A 202 14.73 24.41 -7.32
N PRO A 203 14.28 24.68 -8.55
CA PRO A 203 12.91 24.61 -9.08
C PRO A 203 12.47 23.18 -9.45
N LEU A 204 11.15 22.94 -9.43
CA LEU A 204 10.53 21.62 -9.58
C LEU A 204 10.92 20.83 -10.83
N TRP A 205 11.24 21.51 -11.93
CA TRP A 205 11.61 20.85 -13.20
C TRP A 205 12.95 20.08 -13.13
N HIS A 206 13.82 20.36 -12.17
CA HIS A 206 15.02 19.53 -11.95
C HIS A 206 14.65 18.10 -11.48
N GLY A 207 13.45 17.91 -10.92
CA GLY A 207 12.95 16.58 -10.59
C GLY A 207 12.74 15.67 -11.80
N LEU A 208 12.54 16.22 -13.00
CA LEU A 208 12.36 15.45 -14.23
C LEU A 208 13.63 14.68 -14.64
N SER A 209 14.79 15.10 -14.17
CA SER A 209 16.06 14.38 -14.38
C SER A 209 16.34 13.30 -13.33
N ASP A 210 15.49 13.18 -12.29
CA ASP A 210 15.66 12.19 -11.24
C ASP A 210 15.07 10.83 -11.67
N PRO A 211 15.90 9.74 -11.76
CA PRO A 211 15.38 8.41 -12.10
C PRO A 211 14.36 7.89 -11.09
N GLY A 212 14.42 8.35 -9.83
CA GLY A 212 13.44 8.02 -8.80
C GLY A 212 12.02 8.46 -9.14
N LEU A 213 11.85 9.64 -9.74
CA LEU A 213 10.54 10.11 -10.22
C LEU A 213 9.98 9.19 -11.29
N TRP A 214 10.81 8.79 -12.26
CA TRP A 214 10.39 7.90 -13.34
C TRP A 214 10.12 6.48 -12.82
N ALA A 215 10.86 6.01 -11.80
CA ALA A 215 10.58 4.76 -11.12
C ALA A 215 9.20 4.79 -10.45
N ILE A 216 8.84 5.88 -9.75
CA ILE A 216 7.51 6.05 -9.14
C ILE A 216 6.41 5.96 -10.20
N LEU A 217 6.54 6.69 -11.30
CA LEU A 217 5.53 6.71 -12.37
C LEU A 217 5.39 5.36 -13.06
N ALA A 218 6.51 4.76 -13.46
CA ALA A 218 6.51 3.51 -14.20
C ALA A 218 6.06 2.32 -13.34
N LEU A 219 6.56 2.22 -12.09
CA LEU A 219 6.16 1.16 -11.17
C LEU A 219 4.75 1.38 -10.61
N GLY A 220 4.33 2.63 -10.42
CA GLY A 220 2.95 2.95 -10.08
C GLY A 220 1.98 2.45 -11.15
N GLY A 221 2.25 2.76 -12.43
CA GLY A 221 1.45 2.27 -13.57
C GLY A 221 1.49 0.74 -13.71
N LEU A 222 2.67 0.12 -13.56
CA LEU A 222 2.82 -1.34 -13.58
C LEU A 222 2.09 -2.00 -12.40
N GLY A 223 2.24 -1.46 -11.20
CA GLY A 223 1.56 -1.94 -10.00
C GLY A 223 0.04 -1.91 -10.15
N MET A 224 -0.51 -0.81 -10.68
CA MET A 224 -1.94 -0.70 -11.00
C MET A 224 -2.39 -1.73 -12.03
N LEU A 225 -1.60 -1.99 -13.07
CA LEU A 225 -1.91 -3.01 -14.07
C LEU A 225 -1.92 -4.41 -13.47
N LEU A 226 -0.90 -4.74 -12.68
CA LEU A 226 -0.79 -6.02 -11.97
C LEU A 226 -1.95 -6.20 -10.98
N PHE A 227 -2.28 -5.18 -10.21
CA PHE A 227 -3.37 -5.20 -9.25
C PHE A 227 -4.74 -5.32 -9.92
N ALA A 228 -5.01 -4.53 -10.97
CA ALA A 228 -6.25 -4.63 -11.73
C ALA A 228 -6.42 -6.04 -12.34
N THR A 229 -5.33 -6.63 -12.87
CA THR A 229 -5.35 -8.00 -13.39
C THR A 229 -5.58 -9.03 -12.29
N ALA A 230 -5.00 -8.82 -11.11
CA ALA A 230 -5.22 -9.68 -9.95
C ALA A 230 -6.68 -9.62 -9.46
N LEU A 231 -7.28 -8.42 -9.41
CA LEU A 231 -8.69 -8.20 -9.04
C LEU A 231 -9.68 -8.85 -10.02
N GLN A 232 -9.34 -8.93 -11.31
CA GLN A 232 -10.15 -9.67 -12.29
C GLN A 232 -10.17 -11.18 -12.05
N ARG A 233 -9.11 -11.73 -11.44
CA ARG A 233 -8.87 -13.16 -11.31
C ARG A 233 -9.08 -13.71 -9.92
N GLY A 234 -9.21 -12.84 -8.91
CA GLY A 234 -9.35 -13.17 -7.50
C GLY A 234 -10.45 -12.40 -6.78
N SER A 235 -10.64 -12.70 -5.50
CA SER A 235 -11.53 -11.91 -4.65
C SER A 235 -10.89 -10.56 -4.32
N VAL A 236 -11.71 -9.51 -4.24
CA VAL A 236 -11.23 -8.15 -3.90
C VAL A 236 -10.51 -8.17 -2.55
N THR A 237 -11.12 -8.79 -1.54
CA THR A 237 -10.59 -8.81 -0.17
C THR A 237 -9.23 -9.52 -0.09
N SER A 238 -9.13 -10.74 -0.64
CA SER A 238 -7.88 -11.52 -0.59
C SER A 238 -6.76 -10.88 -1.40
N THR A 239 -7.09 -10.38 -2.60
CA THR A 239 -6.14 -9.73 -3.50
C THR A 239 -5.59 -8.44 -2.89
N THR A 240 -6.48 -7.61 -2.35
CA THR A 240 -6.10 -6.36 -1.69
C THR A 240 -5.30 -6.61 -0.41
N ALA A 241 -5.73 -7.59 0.40
CA ALA A 241 -5.02 -7.95 1.63
C ALA A 241 -3.58 -8.41 1.34
N LEU A 242 -3.41 -9.26 0.33
CA LEU A 242 -2.09 -9.79 -0.02
C LEU A 242 -1.17 -8.70 -0.59
N MET A 243 -1.70 -7.81 -1.45
CA MET A 243 -0.96 -6.67 -1.97
C MET A 243 -0.48 -5.75 -0.85
N PHE A 244 -1.37 -5.31 0.04
CA PHE A 244 -1.02 -4.42 1.14
C PHE A 244 -0.08 -5.05 2.18
N ALA A 245 -0.17 -6.38 2.40
CA ALA A 245 0.78 -7.03 3.28
C ALA A 245 2.20 -6.98 2.73
N VAL A 246 2.35 -7.25 1.44
CA VAL A 246 3.67 -7.17 0.77
C VAL A 246 4.17 -5.72 0.83
N GLU A 247 3.31 -4.75 0.50
CA GLU A 247 3.62 -3.32 0.54
C GLU A 247 3.96 -2.82 1.95
N THR A 248 3.51 -3.51 3.01
CA THR A 248 3.83 -3.15 4.40
C THR A 248 5.06 -3.88 4.92
N VAL A 249 5.12 -5.19 4.72
CA VAL A 249 6.16 -6.05 5.31
C VAL A 249 7.50 -5.86 4.60
N VAL A 250 7.50 -5.76 3.27
CA VAL A 250 8.74 -5.68 2.50
C VAL A 250 9.48 -4.36 2.73
N PRO A 251 8.83 -3.17 2.69
CA PRO A 251 9.51 -1.92 3.01
C PRO A 251 10.00 -1.87 4.44
N ALA A 252 9.23 -2.42 5.38
CA ALA A 252 9.65 -2.48 6.78
C ALA A 252 10.89 -3.36 6.96
N GLY A 253 10.97 -4.51 6.28
CA GLY A 253 12.16 -5.35 6.24
C GLY A 253 13.36 -4.66 5.60
N ILE A 254 13.16 -3.95 4.49
CA ILE A 254 14.20 -3.15 3.83
C ILE A 254 14.65 -2.00 4.75
N GLY A 255 13.72 -1.32 5.40
CA GLY A 255 14.01 -0.25 6.34
C GLY A 255 14.92 -0.70 7.47
N LEU A 256 14.56 -1.79 8.15
CA LEU A 256 15.33 -2.37 9.26
C LEU A 256 16.68 -2.95 8.82
N GLY A 257 16.76 -3.57 7.63
CA GLY A 257 17.97 -4.27 7.18
C GLY A 257 18.98 -3.39 6.45
N PHE A 258 18.54 -2.38 5.70
CA PHE A 258 19.38 -1.65 4.74
C PHE A 258 19.31 -0.12 4.87
N LEU A 259 18.22 0.43 5.41
CA LEU A 259 18.04 1.88 5.51
C LEU A 259 18.34 2.44 6.90
N GLY A 260 18.79 1.57 7.82
CA GLY A 260 19.14 1.96 9.18
C GLY A 260 17.92 2.29 10.07
N ASP A 261 16.72 1.91 9.65
CA ASP A 261 15.54 2.06 10.49
C ASP A 261 15.74 1.24 11.76
N THR A 262 15.56 1.87 12.92
CA THR A 262 15.70 1.19 14.20
C THR A 262 14.36 1.07 14.91
N THR A 263 14.19 -0.01 15.64
CA THR A 263 13.06 -0.11 16.57
C THR A 263 13.38 0.69 17.83
N ARG A 264 12.35 1.17 18.51
CA ARG A 264 12.55 1.78 19.84
C ARG A 264 13.34 0.82 20.73
N PRO A 265 14.27 1.32 21.59
CA PRO A 265 15.02 0.48 22.50
C PRO A 265 14.08 -0.42 23.32
N GLY A 266 14.35 -1.73 23.31
CA GLY A 266 13.51 -2.73 24.00
C GLY A 266 12.28 -3.21 23.24
N TYR A 267 11.95 -2.66 22.05
CA TYR A 267 10.74 -3.04 21.29
C TYR A 267 11.00 -4.03 20.15
N ALA A 268 12.22 -4.56 20.00
CA ALA A 268 12.54 -5.51 18.94
C ALA A 268 11.64 -6.76 18.94
N ALA A 269 11.35 -7.32 20.10
CA ALA A 269 10.43 -8.46 20.23
C ALA A 269 8.98 -8.08 19.87
N VAL A 270 8.55 -6.86 20.21
CA VAL A 270 7.21 -6.34 19.86
C VAL A 270 7.10 -6.16 18.35
N ALA A 271 8.14 -5.63 17.69
CA ALA A 271 8.20 -5.52 16.25
C ALA A 271 8.17 -6.89 15.57
N ALA A 272 8.95 -7.85 16.02
CA ALA A 272 8.97 -9.23 15.50
C ALA A 272 7.59 -9.89 15.62
N LEU A 273 6.94 -9.77 16.78
CA LEU A 273 5.58 -10.27 16.98
C LEU A 273 4.59 -9.58 16.03
N GLY A 274 4.69 -8.26 15.89
CA GLY A 274 3.88 -7.48 14.96
C GLY A 274 4.01 -7.97 13.53
N PHE A 275 5.23 -8.26 13.06
CA PHE A 275 5.48 -8.85 11.74
C PHE A 275 4.81 -10.21 11.58
N VAL A 276 5.00 -11.12 12.55
CA VAL A 276 4.41 -12.46 12.50
C VAL A 276 2.89 -12.38 12.44
N LEU A 277 2.26 -11.57 13.27
CA LEU A 277 0.79 -11.40 13.28
C LEU A 277 0.29 -10.75 11.96
N THR A 278 1.01 -9.77 11.42
CA THR A 278 0.66 -9.14 10.14
C THR A 278 0.69 -10.16 9.01
N ILE A 279 1.77 -10.95 8.90
CA ILE A 279 1.89 -12.02 7.91
C ILE A 279 0.79 -13.08 8.10
N ALA A 280 0.60 -13.56 9.33
CA ALA A 280 -0.38 -14.59 9.64
C ALA A 280 -1.82 -14.13 9.31
N GLY A 281 -2.20 -12.91 9.72
CA GLY A 281 -3.52 -12.33 9.44
C GLY A 281 -3.77 -12.18 7.94
N THR A 282 -2.75 -11.73 7.19
CA THR A 282 -2.83 -11.56 5.75
C THR A 282 -2.94 -12.90 5.01
N VAL A 283 -2.08 -13.88 5.34
CA VAL A 283 -2.14 -15.21 4.73
C VAL A 283 -3.48 -15.87 5.03
N ALA A 284 -4.00 -15.72 6.25
CA ALA A 284 -5.31 -16.24 6.62
C ALA A 284 -6.45 -15.61 5.78
N LEU A 285 -6.39 -14.29 5.52
CA LEU A 285 -7.34 -13.61 4.63
C LEU A 285 -7.18 -14.04 3.16
N ALA A 286 -5.94 -14.13 2.67
CA ALA A 286 -5.65 -14.50 1.29
C ALA A 286 -6.05 -15.96 0.95
N THR A 287 -6.00 -16.86 1.93
CA THR A 287 -6.37 -18.27 1.74
C THR A 287 -7.87 -18.54 1.84
N HIS A 288 -8.64 -17.61 2.40
CA HIS A 288 -10.09 -17.72 2.51
C HIS A 288 -10.78 -16.96 1.39
N ASP A 289 -11.15 -17.67 0.32
CA ASP A 289 -11.94 -17.11 -0.77
C ASP A 289 -13.38 -17.64 -0.67
N PRO A 290 -14.34 -16.79 -0.21
CA PRO A 290 -15.74 -17.20 -0.11
C PRO A 290 -16.35 -17.60 -1.45
N ALA A 291 -15.79 -17.13 -2.59
CA ALA A 291 -16.24 -17.54 -3.90
C ALA A 291 -15.87 -19.00 -4.23
N ARG A 292 -14.76 -19.52 -3.68
CA ARG A 292 -14.39 -20.94 -3.82
C ARG A 292 -15.25 -21.90 -3.00
N GLU A 293 -15.73 -21.45 -1.84
CA GLU A 293 -16.65 -22.26 -1.02
C GLU A 293 -18.05 -22.32 -1.63
N ALA A 294 -18.54 -21.23 -2.21
CA ALA A 294 -19.85 -21.21 -2.88
C ALA A 294 -19.91 -22.15 -4.09
N VAL A 295 -18.80 -22.30 -4.84
CA VAL A 295 -18.69 -23.26 -5.96
C VAL A 295 -18.69 -24.70 -5.47
N LYS A 296 -18.03 -25.02 -4.34
CA LYS A 296 -18.01 -26.36 -3.74
C LYS A 296 -19.37 -26.81 -3.19
N VAL A 297 -20.19 -25.88 -2.72
CA VAL A 297 -21.55 -26.17 -2.20
C VAL A 297 -22.55 -26.33 -3.34
N GLY A 298 -22.31 -25.74 -4.50
CA GLY A 298 -23.18 -25.90 -5.68
C GLY A 298 -22.96 -27.19 -6.47
N ASP A 299 -21.85 -27.90 -6.21
CA ASP A 299 -21.52 -29.20 -6.86
C ASP A 299 -21.89 -30.43 -5.99
N GLN A 300 -22.58 -30.26 -4.85
CA GLN A 300 -23.15 -31.33 -4.02
C GLN A 300 -24.67 -31.30 -4.10
#